data_d0c026a40955022976ea51515e471350
#
_entry.id   d0c026a40955022976ea51515e471350
#
_cell.length_a   1.000
_cell.length_b   1.000
_cell.length_c   1.000
_cell.angle_alpha   90.00
_cell.angle_beta   90.00
_cell.angle_gamma   90.00
#
_symmetry.space_group_name_H-M   'P 1'
#
loop_
_entity.id
_entity.type
_entity.pdbx_description
1 polymer ?
#
loop_
_entity_poly.entity_id
_entity_poly.type
_entity_poly.pdbx_seq_one_letter_code
_entity_poly.pdbx_strand_id
1 'polypeptide(L)'
;MYLIEEDDVIRIQRIVDETRWHHPYMWPSISNQISLTEFKIQKWWASKIDLIDKTVNIFNSGFGFYSVPFAKEKGAKKIYTYDMCPTMSELISGSTHFQSNFIFIPEDIEEADVWINTSCEHCYPMGDIIPENQLCVVSGNNLNKPGHINLISSLD
;
A
#
# COMPACT_ATOMS: atom_id res chain seq x y z
N MET A 1 -6.10 -0.14 -19.88
CA MET A 1 -4.87 -0.93 -19.62
C MET A 1 -3.74 0.05 -19.39
N TYR A 2 -3.06 -0.02 -18.26
CA TYR A 2 -1.87 0.79 -18.00
C TYR A 2 -0.69 0.18 -18.75
N LEU A 3 -0.16 0.91 -19.70
CA LEU A 3 1.10 0.53 -20.35
C LEU A 3 2.25 0.82 -19.38
N ILE A 4 3.24 -0.06 -19.37
CA ILE A 4 4.49 0.17 -18.66
C ILE A 4 5.39 0.95 -19.57
N GLU A 5 5.83 2.11 -19.08
CA GLU A 5 6.78 2.96 -19.78
C GLU A 5 8.22 2.53 -19.46
N GLU A 6 9.17 2.95 -20.28
CA GLU A 6 10.58 2.62 -20.06
C GLU A 6 11.08 3.10 -18.69
N ASP A 7 10.68 4.29 -18.27
CA ASP A 7 11.02 4.85 -16.96
C ASP A 7 10.48 4.01 -15.78
N ASP A 8 9.34 3.37 -15.97
CA ASP A 8 8.76 2.46 -14.96
C ASP A 8 9.62 1.22 -14.78
N VAL A 9 10.14 0.66 -15.87
CA VAL A 9 11.04 -0.51 -15.84
C VAL A 9 12.31 -0.17 -15.07
N ILE A 10 12.91 0.98 -15.37
CA ILE A 10 14.12 1.46 -14.69
C ILE A 10 13.84 1.65 -13.20
N ARG A 11 12.69 2.22 -12.86
CA ARG A 11 12.28 2.43 -11.47
C ARG A 11 12.09 1.12 -10.70
N ILE A 12 11.38 0.17 -11.30
CA ILE A 12 11.19 -1.16 -10.71
C ILE A 12 12.55 -1.82 -10.50
N GLN A 13 13.40 -1.79 -11.50
CA GLN A 13 14.73 -2.39 -11.42
C GLN A 13 15.56 -1.78 -10.29
N ARG A 14 15.53 -0.46 -10.14
CA ARG A 14 16.23 0.22 -9.04
C ARG A 14 15.73 -0.26 -7.68
N ILE A 15 14.42 -0.31 -7.48
CA ILE A 15 13.83 -0.77 -6.21
C ILE A 15 14.24 -2.23 -5.92
N VAL A 16 14.19 -3.08 -6.94
CA VAL A 16 14.59 -4.49 -6.83
C VAL A 16 16.08 -4.61 -6.44
N ASP A 17 16.94 -3.89 -7.12
CA ASP A 17 18.39 -3.95 -6.89
C ASP A 17 18.76 -3.41 -5.51
N GLU A 18 18.21 -2.26 -5.11
CA GLU A 18 18.44 -1.66 -3.79
C GLU A 18 17.97 -2.61 -2.68
N THR A 19 16.77 -3.18 -2.82
CA THR A 19 16.20 -4.07 -1.83
C THR A 19 17.01 -5.35 -1.71
N ARG A 20 17.38 -5.95 -2.84
CA ARG A 20 18.17 -7.18 -2.88
C ARG A 20 19.56 -6.99 -2.30
N TRP A 21 20.17 -5.84 -2.56
CA TRP A 21 21.50 -5.51 -2.05
C TRP A 21 21.52 -5.26 -0.55
N HIS A 22 20.58 -4.46 -0.06
CA HIS A 22 20.56 -4.06 1.36
C HIS A 22 19.91 -5.10 2.27
N HIS A 23 19.00 -5.93 1.74
CA HIS A 23 18.21 -6.90 2.50
C HIS A 23 18.18 -8.29 1.88
N PRO A 24 19.34 -8.91 1.59
CA PRO A 24 19.39 -10.19 0.85
C PRO A 24 18.70 -11.34 1.58
N TYR A 25 18.71 -11.34 2.90
CA TYR A 25 18.06 -12.36 3.73
C TYR A 25 16.52 -12.24 3.78
N MET A 26 15.99 -11.05 3.50
CA MET A 26 14.54 -10.80 3.43
C MET A 26 13.98 -10.98 2.03
N TRP A 27 14.85 -11.13 1.04
CA TRP A 27 14.46 -11.18 -0.36
C TRP A 27 13.36 -12.19 -0.67
N PRO A 28 13.32 -13.42 -0.14
CA PRO A 28 12.26 -14.38 -0.41
C PRO A 28 10.87 -13.87 -0.01
N SER A 29 10.77 -13.09 1.08
CA SER A 29 9.52 -12.49 1.54
C SER A 29 9.14 -11.24 0.75
N ILE A 30 10.13 -10.49 0.32
CA ILE A 30 9.97 -9.21 -0.37
C ILE A 30 9.60 -9.41 -1.84
N SER A 31 10.18 -10.40 -2.50
CA SER A 31 10.07 -10.60 -3.96
C SER A 31 8.63 -10.70 -4.47
N ASN A 32 7.73 -11.26 -3.67
CA ASN A 32 6.31 -11.35 -4.01
C ASN A 32 5.59 -9.99 -4.00
N GLN A 33 6.11 -9.03 -3.26
CA GLN A 33 5.51 -7.70 -3.13
C GLN A 33 6.03 -6.70 -4.16
N ILE A 34 7.11 -7.05 -4.86
CA ILE A 34 7.69 -6.25 -5.96
C ILE A 34 7.18 -6.77 -7.31
N SER A 35 5.92 -7.19 -7.36
CA SER A 35 5.33 -7.68 -8.60
C SER A 35 4.92 -6.54 -9.53
N LEU A 36 4.91 -6.85 -10.82
CA LEU A 36 4.42 -5.93 -11.83
C LEU A 36 2.95 -5.55 -11.62
N THR A 37 2.14 -6.49 -11.14
CA THR A 37 0.73 -6.25 -10.83
C THR A 37 0.60 -5.23 -9.72
N GLU A 38 1.36 -5.36 -8.65
CA GLU A 38 1.37 -4.41 -7.55
C GLU A 38 1.81 -3.01 -8.02
N PHE A 39 2.87 -2.93 -8.82
CA PHE A 39 3.30 -1.67 -9.41
C PHE A 39 2.19 -0.98 -10.21
N LYS A 40 1.47 -1.73 -11.06
CA LYS A 40 0.37 -1.19 -11.86
C LYS A 40 -0.79 -0.66 -11.02
N ILE A 41 -1.13 -1.35 -9.95
CA ILE A 41 -2.18 -0.93 -9.02
C ILE A 41 -1.77 0.40 -8.36
N GLN A 42 -0.55 0.48 -7.85
CA GLN A 42 -0.05 1.67 -7.20
C GLN A 42 0.06 2.85 -8.19
N LYS A 43 0.56 2.64 -9.38
CA LYS A 43 0.62 3.65 -10.44
C LYS A 43 -0.78 4.15 -10.85
N TRP A 44 -1.76 3.23 -10.90
CA TRP A 44 -3.13 3.58 -11.26
C TRP A 44 -3.73 4.62 -10.31
N TRP A 45 -3.75 4.36 -9.01
CA TRP A 45 -4.34 5.31 -8.08
C TRP A 45 -3.53 6.61 -8.03
N ALA A 46 -2.21 6.53 -8.08
CA ALA A 46 -1.35 7.70 -8.10
C ALA A 46 -1.60 8.63 -9.31
N SER A 47 -2.11 8.08 -10.42
CA SER A 47 -2.51 8.87 -11.58
C SER A 47 -3.86 9.58 -11.42
N LYS A 48 -4.66 9.22 -10.41
CA LYS A 48 -6.03 9.69 -10.24
C LYS A 48 -6.19 10.76 -9.16
N ILE A 49 -5.26 10.79 -8.21
CA ILE A 49 -5.37 11.67 -7.04
C ILE A 49 -4.13 12.53 -6.87
N ASP A 50 -4.34 13.70 -6.30
CA ASP A 50 -3.30 14.60 -5.85
C ASP A 50 -3.21 14.53 -4.32
N LEU A 51 -2.00 14.46 -3.81
CA LEU A 51 -1.73 14.33 -2.38
C LEU A 51 -0.98 15.55 -1.82
N ILE A 52 -0.88 16.64 -2.58
CA ILE A 52 -0.18 17.85 -2.12
C ILE A 52 -0.71 18.29 -0.76
N ASP A 53 0.19 18.41 0.20
CA ASP A 53 -0.07 18.79 1.58
C ASP A 53 -1.00 17.85 2.37
N LYS A 54 -1.33 16.67 1.84
CA LYS A 54 -2.22 15.70 2.48
C LYS A 54 -1.48 14.78 3.41
N THR A 55 -2.18 14.37 4.48
CA THR A 55 -1.82 13.22 5.30
C THR A 55 -2.49 11.97 4.74
N VAL A 56 -1.71 10.89 4.58
CA VAL A 56 -2.16 9.66 3.92
C VAL A 56 -1.99 8.46 4.85
N ASN A 57 -3.05 7.70 5.02
CA ASN A 57 -3.01 6.38 5.66
C ASN A 57 -2.99 5.29 4.60
N ILE A 58 -1.99 4.41 4.64
CA ILE A 58 -1.85 3.25 3.75
C ILE A 58 -1.96 1.98 4.57
N PHE A 59 -3.05 1.24 4.37
CA PHE A 59 -3.31 -0.04 5.04
C PHE A 59 -2.86 -1.22 4.20
N ASN A 60 -2.49 -2.30 4.87
CA ASN A 60 -1.92 -3.48 4.23
C ASN A 60 -0.80 -3.10 3.27
N SER A 61 0.05 -2.18 3.73
CA SER A 61 1.08 -1.55 2.91
C SER A 61 2.14 -2.54 2.41
N GLY A 62 2.18 -3.75 3.00
CA GLY A 62 3.31 -4.60 2.80
C GLY A 62 4.59 -3.84 3.17
N PHE A 63 5.65 -4.02 2.39
CA PHE A 63 6.87 -3.22 2.53
C PHE A 63 6.75 -1.80 1.95
N GLY A 64 5.61 -1.44 1.35
CA GLY A 64 5.35 -0.10 0.82
C GLY A 64 6.25 0.32 -0.33
N PHE A 65 6.90 -0.62 -1.01
CA PHE A 65 7.92 -0.34 -2.05
C PHE A 65 7.44 0.56 -3.19
N TYR A 66 6.16 0.51 -3.50
CA TYR A 66 5.57 1.36 -4.53
C TYR A 66 4.64 2.41 -3.93
N SER A 67 3.83 2.04 -2.95
CA SER A 67 2.82 2.95 -2.37
C SER A 67 3.45 4.17 -1.71
N VAL A 68 4.50 4.00 -0.93
CA VAL A 68 5.18 5.11 -0.25
C VAL A 68 5.90 6.04 -1.23
N PRO A 69 6.74 5.56 -2.17
CA PRO A 69 7.34 6.40 -3.19
C PRO A 69 6.32 7.17 -4.02
N PHE A 70 5.24 6.53 -4.46
CA PHE A 70 4.18 7.20 -5.22
C PHE A 70 3.46 8.27 -4.40
N ALA A 71 3.17 7.99 -3.13
CA ALA A 71 2.55 9.00 -2.25
C ALA A 71 3.46 10.23 -2.08
N LYS A 72 4.77 10.03 -1.92
CA LYS A 72 5.74 11.12 -1.86
C LYS A 72 5.79 11.93 -3.15
N GLU A 73 5.86 11.27 -4.30
CA GLU A 73 5.87 11.93 -5.61
C GLU A 73 4.62 12.77 -5.85
N LYS A 74 3.49 12.34 -5.28
CA LYS A 74 2.23 13.08 -5.31
C LYS A 74 2.15 14.22 -4.28
N GLY A 75 3.21 14.45 -3.53
CA GLY A 75 3.33 15.58 -2.61
C GLY A 75 2.76 15.34 -1.22
N ALA A 76 2.54 14.09 -0.82
CA ALA A 76 2.04 13.79 0.51
C ALA A 76 2.93 14.41 1.60
N LYS A 77 2.30 15.13 2.53
CA LYS A 77 2.96 15.79 3.65
C LYS A 77 3.38 14.81 4.73
N LYS A 78 2.50 13.85 5.02
CA LYS A 78 2.74 12.76 5.97
C LYS A 78 2.20 11.45 5.39
N ILE A 79 2.89 10.37 5.65
CA ILE A 79 2.50 9.04 5.23
C ILE A 79 2.59 8.12 6.45
N TYR A 80 1.46 7.54 6.81
CA TYR A 80 1.35 6.50 7.81
C TYR A 80 1.09 5.17 7.10
N THR A 81 1.84 4.15 7.48
CA THR A 81 1.67 2.79 6.95
C THR A 81 1.29 1.83 8.05
N TYR A 82 0.40 0.91 7.74
CA TYR A 82 -0.13 -0.08 8.67
C TYR A 82 0.00 -1.46 8.06
N ASP A 83 0.67 -2.37 8.75
CA ASP A 83 0.80 -3.77 8.34
C ASP A 83 1.15 -4.67 9.53
N MET A 84 1.03 -5.97 9.36
CA MET A 84 1.34 -6.95 10.39
C MET A 84 2.84 -7.04 10.71
N CYS A 85 3.70 -6.72 9.75
CA CYS A 85 5.15 -6.84 9.92
C CYS A 85 5.73 -5.63 10.67
N PRO A 86 6.46 -5.85 11.78
CA PRO A 86 6.99 -4.75 12.59
C PRO A 86 8.18 -4.02 11.97
N THR A 87 8.87 -4.64 11.01
CA THR A 87 10.13 -4.11 10.46
C THR A 87 9.98 -3.39 9.13
N MET A 88 8.76 -3.23 8.65
CA MET A 88 8.52 -2.65 7.32
C MET A 88 8.96 -1.20 7.18
N SER A 89 8.82 -0.41 8.23
CA SER A 89 9.21 1.00 8.20
C SER A 89 10.71 1.23 8.06
N GLU A 90 11.53 0.26 8.48
CA GLU A 90 12.98 0.36 8.37
C GLU A 90 13.47 0.23 6.93
N LEU A 91 12.68 -0.42 6.07
CA LEU A 91 13.04 -0.68 4.69
C LEU A 91 12.75 0.48 3.75
N ILE A 92 11.83 1.36 4.15
CA ILE A 92 11.40 2.48 3.29
C ILE A 92 11.38 3.77 4.08
N SER A 93 12.31 4.64 3.75
CA SER A 93 12.37 5.96 4.36
C SER A 93 11.17 6.83 3.96
N GLY A 94 10.59 7.54 4.94
CA GLY A 94 9.61 8.60 4.72
C GLY A 94 8.16 8.24 4.98
N SER A 95 7.89 7.11 5.62
CA SER A 95 6.62 6.82 6.29
C SER A 95 6.84 6.55 7.76
N THR A 96 5.81 6.77 8.56
CA THR A 96 5.73 6.28 9.94
C THR A 96 4.93 4.99 9.93
N HIS A 97 5.52 3.90 10.38
CA HIS A 97 4.90 2.59 10.34
C HIS A 97 4.31 2.18 11.68
N PHE A 98 3.11 1.61 11.63
CA PHE A 98 2.44 0.99 12.76
C PHE A 98 2.22 -0.50 12.49
N GLN A 99 2.68 -1.33 13.40
CA GLN A 99 2.33 -2.75 13.35
C GLN A 99 0.85 -2.92 13.72
N SER A 100 0.07 -3.49 12.83
CA SER A 100 -1.35 -3.70 13.04
C SER A 100 -1.83 -5.02 12.45
N ASN A 101 -2.64 -5.73 13.22
CA ASN A 101 -3.35 -6.91 12.72
C ASN A 101 -4.76 -6.51 12.32
N PHE A 102 -5.02 -6.38 11.03
CA PHE A 102 -6.31 -5.94 10.47
C PHE A 102 -7.43 -6.99 10.49
N ILE A 103 -7.26 -8.07 11.19
CA ILE A 103 -8.40 -8.93 11.58
C ILE A 103 -9.30 -8.17 12.56
N PHE A 104 -8.74 -7.24 13.32
CA PHE A 104 -9.45 -6.33 14.22
C PHE A 104 -9.21 -4.88 13.80
N ILE A 105 -10.23 -4.02 13.98
CA ILE A 105 -10.07 -2.59 13.74
C ILE A 105 -9.01 -2.07 14.74
N PRO A 106 -7.94 -1.44 14.26
CA PRO A 106 -6.93 -0.87 15.16
C PRO A 106 -7.55 0.19 16.07
N GLU A 107 -7.18 0.17 17.36
CA GLU A 107 -7.66 1.18 18.32
C GLU A 107 -7.06 2.56 18.07
N ASP A 108 -5.82 2.58 17.54
CA ASP A 108 -5.05 3.79 17.29
C ASP A 108 -4.78 3.97 15.80
N ILE A 109 -5.70 4.65 15.11
CA ILE A 109 -5.51 5.05 13.70
C ILE A 109 -5.30 6.55 13.65
N GLU A 110 -4.22 6.98 13.04
CA GLU A 110 -3.94 8.39 12.83
C GLU A 110 -4.97 9.04 11.90
N GLU A 111 -5.33 10.28 12.18
CA GLU A 111 -6.18 11.05 11.28
C GLU A 111 -5.48 11.29 9.95
N ALA A 112 -6.22 11.16 8.86
CA ALA A 112 -5.72 11.37 7.52
C ALA A 112 -6.75 12.01 6.60
N ASP A 113 -6.27 12.65 5.55
CA ASP A 113 -7.10 13.23 4.49
C ASP A 113 -7.44 12.21 3.42
N VAL A 114 -6.57 11.21 3.23
CA VAL A 114 -6.70 10.18 2.19
C VAL A 114 -6.36 8.82 2.77
N TRP A 115 -7.14 7.83 2.39
CA TRP A 115 -7.05 6.45 2.86
C TRP A 115 -6.83 5.51 1.69
N ILE A 116 -5.78 4.69 1.74
CA ILE A 116 -5.39 3.79 0.65
C ILE A 116 -5.29 2.37 1.20
N ASN A 117 -5.99 1.43 0.58
CA ASN A 117 -5.83 0.00 0.83
C ASN A 117 -5.97 -0.78 -0.47
N THR A 118 -4.86 -1.27 -0.98
CA THR A 118 -4.80 -2.04 -2.22
C THR A 118 -4.85 -3.56 -2.03
N SER A 119 -5.14 -4.01 -0.80
CA SER A 119 -5.28 -5.41 -0.41
C SER A 119 -6.44 -5.59 0.57
N CYS A 120 -7.61 -5.06 0.22
CA CYS A 120 -8.80 -5.03 1.08
C CYS A 120 -9.29 -6.41 1.49
N GLU A 121 -8.99 -7.46 0.73
CA GLU A 121 -9.35 -8.84 1.04
C GLU A 121 -8.73 -9.36 2.34
N HIS A 122 -7.67 -8.72 2.83
CA HIS A 122 -6.97 -9.12 4.04
C HIS A 122 -7.43 -8.39 5.31
N CYS A 123 -8.38 -7.45 5.20
CA CYS A 123 -8.77 -6.64 6.34
C CYS A 123 -10.29 -6.47 6.46
N TYR A 124 -10.71 -5.84 7.56
CA TYR A 124 -12.07 -5.38 7.75
C TYR A 124 -12.54 -4.47 6.60
N PRO A 125 -13.86 -4.40 6.35
CA PRO A 125 -14.41 -3.45 5.40
C PRO A 125 -13.93 -2.04 5.72
N MET A 126 -13.35 -1.37 4.73
CA MET A 126 -12.78 -0.02 4.91
C MET A 126 -13.83 1.00 5.31
N GLY A 127 -15.10 0.78 4.96
CA GLY A 127 -16.21 1.64 5.37
C GLY A 127 -16.45 1.73 6.89
N ASP A 128 -15.97 0.74 7.63
CA ASP A 128 -16.07 0.73 9.10
C ASP A 128 -14.92 1.52 9.77
N ILE A 129 -13.89 1.83 9.01
CA ILE A 129 -12.65 2.45 9.48
C ILE A 129 -12.56 3.91 9.03
N ILE A 130 -12.96 4.19 7.79
CA ILE A 130 -12.79 5.51 7.16
C ILE A 130 -13.92 6.43 7.60
N PRO A 131 -13.62 7.66 8.08
CA PRO A 131 -14.65 8.64 8.36
C PRO A 131 -15.47 9.00 7.13
N GLU A 132 -16.75 9.32 7.34
CA GLU A 132 -17.63 9.75 6.25
C GLU A 132 -17.06 10.95 5.49
N ASN A 133 -17.30 10.97 4.19
CA ASN A 133 -16.87 12.03 3.27
C ASN A 133 -15.35 12.18 3.08
N GLN A 134 -14.57 11.19 3.46
CA GLN A 134 -13.14 11.19 3.14
C GLN A 134 -12.83 10.40 1.86
N LEU A 135 -11.79 10.83 1.16
CA LEU A 135 -11.32 10.15 -0.04
C LEU A 135 -10.65 8.83 0.31
N CYS A 136 -11.11 7.76 -0.31
CA CYS A 136 -10.43 6.49 -0.19
C CYS A 136 -10.16 5.83 -1.56
N VAL A 137 -9.04 5.10 -1.59
CA VAL A 137 -8.68 4.22 -2.68
C VAL A 137 -8.69 2.80 -2.13
N VAL A 138 -9.53 1.96 -2.70
CA VAL A 138 -9.63 0.56 -2.28
C VAL A 138 -9.48 -0.36 -3.49
N SER A 139 -8.73 -1.42 -3.30
CA SER A 139 -8.58 -2.51 -4.26
C SER A 139 -8.47 -3.82 -3.51
N GLY A 140 -9.00 -4.87 -4.09
CA GLY A 140 -8.96 -6.21 -3.53
C GLY A 140 -9.22 -7.23 -4.62
N ASN A 141 -9.37 -8.48 -4.24
CA ASN A 141 -9.74 -9.55 -5.16
C ASN A 141 -10.80 -10.47 -4.53
N ASN A 142 -11.38 -11.33 -5.36
CA ASN A 142 -12.42 -12.28 -4.98
C ASN A 142 -11.91 -13.71 -4.84
N LEU A 143 -10.62 -13.92 -4.79
CA LEU A 143 -10.04 -15.25 -4.63
C LEU A 143 -10.27 -15.76 -3.21
N ASN A 144 -10.97 -16.86 -3.09
CA ASN A 144 -11.18 -17.52 -1.81
C ASN A 144 -9.91 -18.28 -1.40
N LYS A 145 -9.07 -17.66 -0.61
CA LYS A 145 -7.81 -18.21 -0.09
C LYS A 145 -7.74 -18.03 1.42
N PRO A 146 -6.94 -18.85 2.13
CA PRO A 146 -6.64 -18.60 3.54
C PRO A 146 -6.11 -17.16 3.76
N GLY A 147 -6.65 -16.47 4.75
CA GLY A 147 -6.31 -15.08 5.07
C GLY A 147 -7.10 -14.01 4.31
N HIS A 148 -7.93 -14.40 3.33
CA HIS A 148 -8.87 -13.47 2.70
C HIS A 148 -10.19 -13.47 3.48
N ILE A 149 -10.48 -12.38 4.17
CA ILE A 149 -11.65 -12.23 5.05
C ILE A 149 -12.72 -11.30 4.47
N ASN A 150 -12.36 -10.47 3.49
CA ASN A 150 -13.24 -9.50 2.87
C ASN A 150 -13.15 -9.62 1.34
N LEU A 151 -13.94 -10.52 0.77
CA LEU A 151 -13.94 -10.79 -0.66
C LEU A 151 -14.86 -9.81 -1.39
N ILE A 152 -14.40 -9.28 -2.50
CA ILE A 152 -15.23 -8.52 -3.43
C ILE A 152 -16.06 -9.54 -4.24
N SER A 153 -17.33 -9.68 -3.91
CA SER A 153 -18.22 -10.64 -4.56
C SER A 153 -18.87 -10.09 -5.84
N SER A 154 -19.03 -8.77 -5.93
CA SER A 154 -19.53 -8.06 -7.11
C SER A 154 -19.00 -6.63 -7.15
N LEU A 155 -19.11 -5.99 -8.30
CA LEU A 155 -18.80 -4.57 -8.50
C LEU A 155 -20.08 -3.72 -8.55
N ASP A 156 -21.18 -4.22 -8.02
CA ASP A 156 -22.46 -3.51 -7.98
C ASP A 156 -22.50 -2.46 -6.88
#